data_cdd2d59dddca6a0e0094a1ce2b589fe8
#
_entry.id   cdd2d59dddca6a0e0094a1ce2b589fe8
#
_cell.length_a   1.000
_cell.length_b   1.000
_cell.length_c   1.000
_cell.angle_alpha   90.00
_cell.angle_beta   90.00
_cell.angle_gamma   90.00
#
_symmetry.space_group_name_H-M   'P 1'
#
loop_
_entity.id
_entity.type
_entity.pdbx_description
1 polymer ?
#
loop_
_entity_poly.entity_id
_entity_poly.type
_entity_poly.pdbx_seq_one_letter_code
_entity_poly.pdbx_strand_id
1 'polypeptide(L)'
;MAGTKRSAGFTLWIVLVLSVGAVSVQAQESFYKGKTMRIIVGAPPGGGFDAYARMISRHMGKYIPGNPTIIVDNMPGAGMMIAANHIYKVAKPDGLTIGHFTGSQTISQLIGQPGAEFDMRKFEYIGTPISDHFSCAFTRASGITSTEKWSTSKRPVKMGGIGPGNLTDNTIRVLKWATNFPIQLVSGYKGTAPIRLAMEAGEVEGSCWGWDSIKSTWRKAIESGDGIVVIQAAPKPHPGLPTVPLAIDFARNDEGRQLIDAVIHGGNIVERSYLLP
;
A
#
# COMPACT_ATOMS: atom_id res chain seq x y z
N MET A 1 14.11 86.06 -23.25
CA MET A 1 12.84 85.52 -22.83
C MET A 1 12.56 84.26 -23.61
N ALA A 2 12.79 83.08 -23.05
CA ALA A 2 12.42 81.76 -23.62
C ALA A 2 11.99 80.86 -22.48
N GLY A 3 10.70 80.75 -22.30
CA GLY A 3 10.08 80.03 -21.17
C GLY A 3 9.68 78.61 -21.53
N THR A 4 10.07 77.75 -20.68
CA THR A 4 9.40 76.54 -20.15
C THR A 4 8.16 76.03 -20.89
N LYS A 5 8.33 74.99 -21.70
CA LYS A 5 7.24 74.12 -22.16
C LYS A 5 7.68 72.64 -22.36
N ARG A 6 8.42 72.07 -21.44
CA ARG A 6 8.89 70.67 -21.57
C ARG A 6 8.52 69.70 -20.44
N SER A 7 7.77 70.08 -19.38
CA SER A 7 7.49 69.25 -18.24
C SER A 7 6.11 68.55 -18.21
N ALA A 8 5.16 68.99 -19.00
CA ALA A 8 3.79 68.40 -19.00
C ALA A 8 3.66 67.05 -19.74
N GLY A 9 4.50 66.81 -20.77
CA GLY A 9 4.45 65.59 -21.56
C GLY A 9 5.04 64.34 -20.84
N PHE A 10 6.05 64.59 -19.98
CA PHE A 10 6.72 63.46 -19.29
C PHE A 10 5.89 62.88 -18.14
N THR A 11 5.12 63.73 -17.46
CA THR A 11 4.25 63.31 -16.36
C THR A 11 3.03 62.49 -16.85
N LEU A 12 2.53 62.83 -18.06
CA LEU A 12 1.41 62.11 -18.67
C LEU A 12 1.77 60.68 -19.12
N TRP A 13 3.02 60.49 -19.57
CA TRP A 13 3.51 59.15 -19.94
C TRP A 13 3.75 58.22 -18.75
N ILE A 14 4.17 58.74 -17.61
CA ILE A 14 4.35 57.97 -16.39
C ILE A 14 3.03 57.50 -15.79
N VAL A 15 1.98 58.30 -15.87
CA VAL A 15 0.63 57.94 -15.41
C VAL A 15 -0.03 56.88 -16.34
N LEU A 16 0.24 56.95 -17.64
CA LEU A 16 -0.30 55.97 -18.61
C LEU A 16 0.40 54.59 -18.47
N VAL A 17 1.68 54.53 -18.14
CA VAL A 17 2.41 53.28 -17.95
C VAL A 17 2.04 52.57 -16.60
N LEU A 18 1.69 53.35 -15.59
CA LEU A 18 1.22 52.82 -14.30
C LEU A 18 -0.21 52.27 -14.34
N SER A 19 -1.06 52.69 -15.28
CA SER A 19 -2.44 52.19 -15.40
C SER A 19 -2.57 50.90 -16.22
N VAL A 20 -1.54 50.44 -16.95
CA VAL A 20 -1.55 49.19 -17.72
C VAL A 20 -1.09 47.99 -16.82
N GLY A 21 -0.52 48.24 -15.64
CA GLY A 21 0.01 47.19 -14.75
C GLY A 21 -0.99 46.52 -13.80
N ALA A 22 -2.26 46.94 -13.76
CA ALA A 22 -3.29 46.27 -12.98
C ALA A 22 -3.94 45.14 -13.79
N VAL A 23 -3.16 44.19 -14.28
CA VAL A 23 -3.70 42.88 -14.64
C VAL A 23 -4.21 42.29 -13.34
N SER A 24 -5.52 42.28 -13.16
CA SER A 24 -6.17 41.52 -12.08
C SER A 24 -5.69 40.09 -12.23
N VAL A 25 -4.76 39.66 -11.39
CA VAL A 25 -4.50 38.24 -11.18
C VAL A 25 -5.78 37.67 -10.58
N GLN A 26 -6.71 37.29 -11.47
CA GLN A 26 -7.83 36.48 -11.06
C GLN A 26 -7.22 35.23 -10.44
N ALA A 27 -7.34 35.10 -9.13
CA ALA A 27 -6.97 33.88 -8.44
C ALA A 27 -7.75 32.75 -9.14
N GLN A 28 -7.07 31.95 -9.93
CA GLN A 28 -7.68 30.82 -10.63
C GLN A 28 -8.35 29.97 -9.57
N GLU A 29 -9.68 29.81 -9.67
CA GLU A 29 -10.40 28.97 -8.71
C GLU A 29 -9.71 27.63 -8.61
N SER A 30 -9.43 27.20 -7.39
CA SER A 30 -8.75 25.92 -7.18
C SER A 30 -9.55 24.80 -7.82
N PHE A 31 -8.90 24.01 -8.68
CA PHE A 31 -9.51 22.90 -9.43
C PHE A 31 -10.35 21.99 -8.53
N TYR A 32 -9.91 21.75 -7.29
CA TYR A 32 -10.57 20.84 -6.35
C TYR A 32 -11.69 21.47 -5.52
N LYS A 33 -11.94 22.78 -5.62
CA LYS A 33 -12.99 23.45 -4.85
C LYS A 33 -14.36 22.85 -5.13
N GLY A 34 -15.05 22.37 -4.11
CA GLY A 34 -16.36 21.73 -4.20
C GLY A 34 -16.36 20.35 -4.84
N LYS A 35 -15.20 19.76 -5.17
CA LYS A 35 -15.12 18.42 -5.75
C LYS A 35 -14.95 17.35 -4.69
N THR A 36 -15.33 16.14 -5.04
CA THR A 36 -15.10 14.92 -4.27
C THR A 36 -14.04 14.08 -4.97
N MET A 37 -12.98 13.74 -4.24
CA MET A 37 -11.98 12.77 -4.64
C MET A 37 -12.33 11.38 -4.10
N ARG A 38 -11.92 10.33 -4.77
CA ARG A 38 -12.11 8.93 -4.35
C ARG A 38 -10.77 8.23 -4.19
N ILE A 39 -10.64 7.45 -3.11
CA ILE A 39 -9.56 6.47 -2.97
C ILE A 39 -10.18 5.09 -3.15
N ILE A 40 -9.87 4.44 -4.28
CA ILE A 40 -10.28 3.05 -4.56
C ILE A 40 -9.30 2.11 -3.91
N VAL A 41 -9.76 1.35 -2.92
CA VAL A 41 -8.94 0.44 -2.12
C VAL A 41 -9.16 -1.00 -2.57
N GLY A 42 -8.10 -1.71 -2.99
CA GLY A 42 -8.18 -3.10 -3.45
C GLY A 42 -8.49 -4.15 -2.37
N ALA A 43 -8.80 -3.72 -1.15
CA ALA A 43 -9.06 -4.59 0.00
C ALA A 43 -10.42 -4.29 0.65
N PRO A 44 -11.02 -5.25 1.37
CA PRO A 44 -12.24 -5.02 2.13
C PRO A 44 -12.00 -4.08 3.33
N PRO A 45 -13.07 -3.49 3.89
CA PRO A 45 -12.99 -2.72 5.12
C PRO A 45 -12.34 -3.50 6.27
N GLY A 46 -11.67 -2.79 7.19
CA GLY A 46 -11.11 -3.32 8.43
C GLY A 46 -9.73 -3.99 8.29
N GLY A 47 -9.15 -4.04 7.09
CA GLY A 47 -7.77 -4.43 6.86
C GLY A 47 -6.80 -3.24 6.86
N GLY A 48 -5.48 -3.53 6.78
CA GLY A 48 -4.46 -2.50 6.80
C GLY A 48 -4.58 -1.47 5.67
N PHE A 49 -4.87 -1.90 4.44
CA PHE A 49 -5.09 -0.99 3.31
C PHE A 49 -6.25 -0.02 3.56
N ASP A 50 -7.37 -0.51 4.05
CA ASP A 50 -8.54 0.31 4.38
C ASP A 50 -8.22 1.33 5.51
N ALA A 51 -7.51 0.88 6.55
CA ALA A 51 -7.12 1.73 7.67
C ALA A 51 -6.22 2.90 7.21
N TYR A 52 -5.22 2.63 6.36
CA TYR A 52 -4.36 3.65 5.77
C TYR A 52 -5.14 4.63 4.88
N ALA A 53 -5.98 4.11 3.98
CA ALA A 53 -6.79 4.96 3.10
C ALA A 53 -7.71 5.90 3.90
N ARG A 54 -8.36 5.39 4.95
CA ARG A 54 -9.23 6.21 5.81
C ARG A 54 -8.44 7.22 6.65
N MET A 55 -7.24 6.89 7.09
CA MET A 55 -6.37 7.85 7.76
C MET A 55 -5.99 8.99 6.81
N ILE A 56 -5.52 8.65 5.60
CA ILE A 56 -5.14 9.64 4.59
C ILE A 56 -6.34 10.48 4.17
N SER A 57 -7.51 9.88 3.90
CA SER A 57 -8.71 10.62 3.48
C SER A 57 -9.15 11.68 4.50
N ARG A 58 -9.00 11.41 5.80
CA ARG A 58 -9.34 12.37 6.86
C ARG A 58 -8.39 13.58 6.94
N HIS A 59 -7.16 13.42 6.48
CA HIS A 59 -6.13 14.45 6.71
C HIS A 59 -5.63 15.11 5.44
N MET A 60 -5.68 14.46 4.28
CA MET A 60 -5.08 14.94 3.03
C MET A 60 -5.82 16.15 2.46
N GLY A 61 -7.14 16.19 2.52
CA GLY A 61 -7.96 17.24 1.87
C GLY A 61 -7.52 18.66 2.24
N LYS A 62 -7.20 18.91 3.52
CA LYS A 62 -6.75 20.24 4.01
C LYS A 62 -5.42 20.71 3.41
N TYR A 63 -4.63 19.83 2.79
CA TYR A 63 -3.39 20.19 2.14
C TYR A 63 -3.52 20.33 0.62
N ILE A 64 -4.73 20.08 0.08
CA ILE A 64 -5.03 20.23 -1.35
C ILE A 64 -5.75 21.55 -1.55
N PRO A 65 -5.26 22.47 -2.43
CA PRO A 65 -5.94 23.71 -2.74
C PRO A 65 -7.38 23.45 -3.17
N GLY A 66 -8.35 24.09 -2.50
CA GLY A 66 -9.78 23.84 -2.68
C GLY A 66 -10.41 22.89 -1.67
N ASN A 67 -9.62 22.25 -0.82
CA ASN A 67 -10.05 21.39 0.29
C ASN A 67 -11.15 20.37 -0.12
N PRO A 68 -10.88 19.49 -1.08
CA PRO A 68 -11.87 18.52 -1.56
C PRO A 68 -12.30 17.55 -0.48
N THR A 69 -13.54 17.09 -0.55
CA THR A 69 -13.98 15.92 0.21
C THR A 69 -13.29 14.67 -0.35
N ILE A 70 -12.77 13.81 0.52
CA ILE A 70 -12.12 12.56 0.08
C ILE A 70 -12.87 11.37 0.68
N ILE A 71 -13.40 10.50 -0.17
CA ILE A 71 -14.11 9.29 0.21
C ILE A 71 -13.29 8.04 -0.11
N VAL A 72 -13.54 6.96 0.63
CA VAL A 72 -12.87 5.67 0.47
C VAL A 72 -13.87 4.64 -0.02
N ASP A 73 -13.59 4.05 -1.19
CA ASP A 73 -14.38 3.00 -1.80
C ASP A 73 -13.58 1.69 -1.82
N ASN A 74 -14.12 0.63 -1.23
CA ASN A 74 -13.44 -0.67 -1.20
C ASN A 74 -13.86 -1.53 -2.40
N MET A 75 -12.86 -2.00 -3.16
CA MET A 75 -13.03 -2.85 -4.36
C MET A 75 -12.14 -4.11 -4.25
N PRO A 76 -12.46 -5.05 -3.36
CA PRO A 76 -11.65 -6.23 -3.12
C PRO A 76 -11.84 -7.29 -4.21
N GLY A 77 -10.82 -8.14 -4.38
CA GLY A 77 -10.90 -9.34 -5.20
C GLY A 77 -9.65 -9.60 -6.03
N ALA A 78 -9.47 -10.88 -6.39
CA ALA A 78 -8.36 -11.39 -7.21
C ALA A 78 -6.98 -10.84 -6.77
N GLY A 79 -6.66 -10.88 -5.47
CA GLY A 79 -5.38 -10.34 -4.98
C GLY A 79 -5.22 -8.83 -5.13
N MET A 80 -6.33 -8.06 -5.19
CA MET A 80 -6.42 -6.63 -5.50
C MET A 80 -6.33 -6.29 -7.00
N MET A 81 -6.27 -7.29 -7.88
CA MET A 81 -6.19 -7.11 -9.33
C MET A 81 -7.43 -6.41 -9.89
N ILE A 82 -8.61 -6.63 -9.29
CA ILE A 82 -9.86 -5.97 -9.71
C ILE A 82 -9.71 -4.45 -9.58
N ALA A 83 -9.19 -3.96 -8.47
CA ALA A 83 -8.97 -2.54 -8.28
C ALA A 83 -7.91 -1.99 -9.25
N ALA A 84 -6.81 -2.73 -9.47
CA ALA A 84 -5.77 -2.33 -10.43
C ALA A 84 -6.34 -2.20 -11.85
N ASN A 85 -7.09 -3.19 -12.33
CA ASN A 85 -7.77 -3.14 -13.63
C ASN A 85 -8.77 -1.98 -13.72
N HIS A 86 -9.53 -1.73 -12.65
CA HIS A 86 -10.49 -0.62 -12.61
C HIS A 86 -9.80 0.73 -12.76
N ILE A 87 -8.73 0.97 -12.00
CA ILE A 87 -7.96 2.21 -12.09
C ILE A 87 -7.37 2.38 -13.49
N TYR A 88 -6.84 1.31 -14.08
CA TYR A 88 -6.20 1.37 -15.39
C TYR A 88 -7.17 1.58 -16.56
N LYS A 89 -8.35 0.92 -16.51
CA LYS A 89 -9.26 0.87 -17.66
C LYS A 89 -10.49 1.75 -17.54
N VAL A 90 -10.95 2.01 -16.33
CA VAL A 90 -12.27 2.60 -16.07
C VAL A 90 -12.18 3.98 -15.43
N ALA A 91 -11.26 4.18 -14.50
CA ALA A 91 -11.09 5.46 -13.83
C ALA A 91 -10.62 6.53 -14.83
N LYS A 92 -11.20 7.73 -14.70
CA LYS A 92 -10.81 8.84 -15.57
C LYS A 92 -9.51 9.46 -15.08
N PRO A 93 -8.60 9.85 -16.00
CA PRO A 93 -7.35 10.55 -15.62
C PRO A 93 -7.63 12.05 -15.38
N ASP A 94 -8.59 12.37 -14.51
CA ASP A 94 -9.06 13.72 -14.22
C ASP A 94 -8.58 14.24 -12.85
N GLY A 95 -7.68 13.48 -12.18
CA GLY A 95 -7.13 13.84 -10.87
C GLY A 95 -8.09 13.62 -9.69
N LEU A 96 -9.28 13.03 -9.89
CA LEU A 96 -10.28 12.83 -8.83
C LEU A 96 -10.32 11.39 -8.30
N THR A 97 -9.60 10.46 -8.92
CA THR A 97 -9.55 9.06 -8.49
C THR A 97 -8.12 8.64 -8.18
N ILE A 98 -7.92 8.10 -6.99
CA ILE A 98 -6.65 7.54 -6.51
C ILE A 98 -6.84 6.05 -6.33
N GLY A 99 -5.95 5.22 -6.89
CA GLY A 99 -5.84 3.81 -6.61
C GLY A 99 -4.98 3.55 -5.38
N HIS A 100 -5.40 2.62 -4.53
CA HIS A 100 -4.61 2.11 -3.40
C HIS A 100 -4.70 0.59 -3.36
N PHE A 101 -3.69 -0.06 -3.91
CA PHE A 101 -3.57 -1.51 -3.98
C PHE A 101 -2.10 -1.93 -3.92
N THR A 102 -1.86 -3.24 -3.76
CA THR A 102 -0.50 -3.78 -3.63
C THR A 102 0.35 -3.49 -4.88
N GLY A 103 1.50 -2.87 -4.69
CA GLY A 103 2.48 -2.68 -5.76
C GLY A 103 3.07 -4.00 -6.29
N SER A 104 2.89 -5.10 -5.56
CA SER A 104 3.25 -6.44 -6.00
C SER A 104 2.50 -6.91 -7.25
N GLN A 105 1.48 -6.17 -7.72
CA GLN A 105 0.86 -6.38 -9.04
C GLN A 105 1.87 -6.24 -10.19
N THR A 106 3.00 -5.60 -9.97
CA THR A 106 4.15 -5.62 -10.90
C THR A 106 4.61 -7.05 -11.19
N ILE A 107 4.64 -7.91 -10.17
CA ILE A 107 5.01 -9.33 -10.34
C ILE A 107 3.94 -10.05 -11.15
N SER A 108 2.65 -9.77 -10.90
CA SER A 108 1.54 -10.36 -11.70
C SER A 108 1.70 -10.05 -13.17
N GLN A 109 2.05 -8.81 -13.51
CA GLN A 109 2.31 -8.40 -14.89
C GLN A 109 3.54 -9.10 -15.48
N LEU A 110 4.65 -9.16 -14.75
CA LEU A 110 5.90 -9.77 -15.21
C LEU A 110 5.77 -11.26 -15.54
N ILE A 111 4.98 -12.00 -14.73
CA ILE A 111 4.75 -13.45 -14.95
C ILE A 111 3.56 -13.74 -15.86
N GLY A 112 2.92 -12.73 -16.44
CA GLY A 112 1.74 -12.91 -17.28
C GLY A 112 0.54 -13.50 -16.56
N GLN A 113 0.29 -13.07 -15.29
CA GLN A 113 -0.83 -13.58 -14.49
C GLN A 113 -2.16 -13.38 -15.22
N PRO A 114 -2.96 -14.43 -15.45
CA PRO A 114 -4.27 -14.30 -16.10
C PRO A 114 -5.17 -13.30 -15.39
N GLY A 115 -5.81 -12.40 -16.15
CA GLY A 115 -6.67 -11.35 -15.63
C GLY A 115 -5.94 -10.05 -15.25
N ALA A 116 -4.61 -9.99 -15.34
CA ALA A 116 -3.85 -8.74 -15.22
C ALA A 116 -3.95 -7.97 -16.55
N GLU A 117 -4.80 -6.94 -16.58
CA GLU A 117 -5.13 -6.17 -17.79
C GLU A 117 -4.65 -4.72 -17.68
N PHE A 118 -3.65 -4.47 -16.86
CA PHE A 118 -3.01 -3.18 -16.59
C PHE A 118 -1.53 -3.22 -17.00
N ASP A 119 -0.94 -2.04 -17.14
CA ASP A 119 0.49 -1.86 -17.23
C ASP A 119 0.96 -0.97 -16.08
N MET A 120 1.66 -1.57 -15.11
CA MET A 120 2.15 -0.87 -13.91
C MET A 120 3.05 0.33 -14.23
N ARG A 121 3.69 0.35 -15.41
CA ARG A 121 4.56 1.44 -15.86
C ARG A 121 3.80 2.68 -16.35
N LYS A 122 2.48 2.55 -16.56
CA LYS A 122 1.62 3.62 -17.11
C LYS A 122 0.77 4.31 -16.07
N PHE A 123 0.83 3.87 -14.83
CA PHE A 123 0.21 4.61 -13.73
C PHE A 123 1.06 5.80 -13.31
N GLU A 124 0.42 6.88 -12.91
CA GLU A 124 1.08 8.02 -12.29
C GLU A 124 1.21 7.79 -10.79
N TYR A 125 2.42 7.54 -10.31
CA TYR A 125 2.69 7.22 -8.91
C TYR A 125 2.74 8.46 -8.03
N ILE A 126 1.84 8.55 -7.04
CA ILE A 126 1.90 9.57 -5.99
C ILE A 126 2.99 9.20 -4.98
N GLY A 127 3.05 7.94 -4.58
CA GLY A 127 4.05 7.41 -3.66
C GLY A 127 3.54 6.31 -2.74
N THR A 128 4.41 5.90 -1.83
CA THR A 128 4.12 4.98 -0.73
C THR A 128 4.39 5.68 0.59
N PRO A 129 3.41 5.80 1.51
CA PRO A 129 3.61 6.51 2.78
C PRO A 129 4.62 5.84 3.70
N ILE A 130 4.81 4.52 3.55
CA ILE A 130 5.79 3.72 4.30
C ILE A 130 6.34 2.60 3.41
N SER A 131 7.57 2.15 3.69
CA SER A 131 8.02 0.81 3.32
C SER A 131 7.41 -0.18 4.32
N ASP A 132 6.64 -1.14 3.87
CA ASP A 132 5.98 -2.09 4.76
C ASP A 132 7.03 -3.04 5.39
N HIS A 133 6.70 -3.61 6.53
CA HIS A 133 7.53 -4.58 7.22
C HIS A 133 6.73 -5.88 7.38
N PHE A 134 6.81 -6.75 6.37
CA PHE A 134 6.07 -8.00 6.42
C PHE A 134 6.59 -8.90 7.54
N SER A 135 5.67 -9.54 8.22
CA SER A 135 5.94 -10.51 9.27
C SER A 135 4.90 -11.61 9.22
N CYS A 136 5.29 -12.83 9.55
CA CYS A 136 4.34 -13.92 9.63
C CYS A 136 3.94 -14.13 11.09
N ALA A 137 2.63 -14.13 11.31
CA ALA A 137 2.01 -14.30 12.62
C ALA A 137 1.06 -15.50 12.61
N PHE A 138 0.96 -16.12 13.78
CA PHE A 138 0.15 -17.32 14.04
C PHE A 138 -0.73 -17.12 15.25
N THR A 139 -1.81 -17.88 15.36
CA THR A 139 -2.52 -17.99 16.63
C THR A 139 -1.76 -18.88 17.60
N ARG A 140 -1.81 -18.58 18.89
CA ARG A 140 -1.24 -19.46 19.94
C ARG A 140 -1.84 -20.86 19.88
N ALA A 141 -3.13 -20.96 19.57
CA ALA A 141 -3.86 -22.22 19.43
C ALA A 141 -3.30 -23.15 18.34
N SER A 142 -2.62 -22.59 17.31
CA SER A 142 -1.96 -23.40 16.27
C SER A 142 -0.79 -24.24 16.79
N GLY A 143 -0.21 -23.88 17.95
CA GLY A 143 1.01 -24.46 18.50
C GLY A 143 2.30 -23.91 17.87
N ILE A 144 2.22 -23.11 16.79
CA ILE A 144 3.36 -22.48 16.13
C ILE A 144 3.72 -21.19 16.89
N THR A 145 4.57 -21.32 17.87
CA THR A 145 4.96 -20.21 18.77
C THR A 145 6.40 -19.73 18.59
N SER A 146 7.13 -20.34 17.65
CA SER A 146 8.48 -19.94 17.25
C SER A 146 8.77 -20.42 15.83
N THR A 147 9.79 -19.84 15.20
CA THR A 147 10.28 -20.27 13.87
C THR A 147 10.74 -21.72 13.90
N GLU A 148 11.36 -22.17 14.99
CA GLU A 148 11.80 -23.56 15.18
C GLU A 148 10.60 -24.52 15.17
N LYS A 149 9.54 -24.23 15.92
CA LYS A 149 8.32 -25.05 15.90
C LYS A 149 7.66 -25.08 14.54
N TRP A 150 7.77 -23.98 13.79
CA TRP A 150 7.26 -23.96 12.40
C TRP A 150 8.11 -24.84 11.50
N SER A 151 9.44 -24.63 11.46
CA SER A 151 10.36 -25.36 10.58
C SER A 151 10.39 -26.86 10.83
N THR A 152 10.16 -27.30 12.08
CA THR A 152 10.20 -28.72 12.50
C THR A 152 8.82 -29.38 12.51
N SER A 153 7.76 -28.67 12.12
CA SER A 153 6.41 -29.24 12.11
C SER A 153 6.32 -30.43 11.15
N LYS A 154 5.81 -31.55 11.66
CA LYS A 154 5.65 -32.80 10.88
C LYS A 154 4.46 -32.77 9.92
N ARG A 155 3.62 -31.76 10.00
CA ARG A 155 2.48 -31.57 9.13
C ARG A 155 2.56 -30.23 8.42
N PRO A 156 1.95 -30.09 7.23
CA PRO A 156 1.82 -28.80 6.59
C PRO A 156 1.04 -27.81 7.48
N VAL A 157 1.58 -26.62 7.66
CA VAL A 157 0.98 -25.53 8.43
C VAL A 157 0.14 -24.67 7.46
N LYS A 158 -1.15 -24.55 7.73
CA LYS A 158 -2.09 -23.81 6.89
C LYS A 158 -1.89 -22.29 7.05
N MET A 159 -1.53 -21.64 5.97
CA MET A 159 -1.31 -20.19 5.92
C MET A 159 -2.35 -19.52 5.02
N GLY A 160 -3.09 -18.56 5.57
CA GLY A 160 -4.09 -17.81 4.80
C GLY A 160 -3.45 -16.83 3.82
N GLY A 161 -3.92 -16.82 2.57
CA GLY A 161 -3.48 -15.92 1.52
C GLY A 161 -4.63 -15.17 0.85
N ILE A 162 -4.32 -14.02 0.23
CA ILE A 162 -5.33 -13.14 -0.37
C ILE A 162 -5.62 -13.55 -1.82
N GLY A 163 -4.59 -13.90 -2.57
CA GLY A 163 -4.73 -14.28 -3.97
C GLY A 163 -3.43 -14.13 -4.75
N PRO A 164 -3.34 -14.75 -5.93
CA PRO A 164 -2.15 -14.64 -6.78
C PRO A 164 -1.78 -13.18 -7.06
N GLY A 165 -0.48 -12.89 -7.02
CA GLY A 165 0.06 -11.54 -7.23
C GLY A 165 0.02 -10.63 -6.00
N ASN A 166 -0.74 -10.95 -4.96
CA ASN A 166 -0.68 -10.21 -3.71
C ASN A 166 0.57 -10.58 -2.90
N LEU A 167 1.17 -9.60 -2.22
CA LEU A 167 2.40 -9.82 -1.47
C LEU A 167 2.24 -10.86 -0.35
N THR A 168 1.05 -10.98 0.26
CA THR A 168 0.75 -12.04 1.24
C THR A 168 0.97 -13.43 0.65
N ASP A 169 0.35 -13.71 -0.51
CA ASP A 169 0.53 -14.98 -1.22
C ASP A 169 1.98 -15.18 -1.69
N ASN A 170 2.56 -14.13 -2.28
CA ASN A 170 3.93 -14.18 -2.80
C ASN A 170 4.92 -14.48 -1.67
N THR A 171 4.79 -13.83 -0.52
CA THR A 171 5.62 -14.08 0.67
C THR A 171 5.51 -15.54 1.11
N ILE A 172 4.31 -16.07 1.26
CA ILE A 172 4.08 -17.45 1.70
C ILE A 172 4.66 -18.47 0.69
N ARG A 173 4.48 -18.24 -0.61
CA ARG A 173 5.05 -19.09 -1.68
C ARG A 173 6.57 -19.06 -1.71
N VAL A 174 7.14 -17.86 -1.60
CA VAL A 174 8.60 -17.69 -1.57
C VAL A 174 9.18 -18.36 -0.32
N LEU A 175 8.60 -18.15 0.86
CA LEU A 175 9.06 -18.82 2.08
C LEU A 175 8.99 -20.35 1.97
N LYS A 176 7.88 -20.89 1.45
CA LYS A 176 7.76 -22.33 1.22
C LYS A 176 8.90 -22.88 0.38
N TRP A 177 9.25 -22.19 -0.69
CA TRP A 177 10.30 -22.64 -1.61
C TRP A 177 11.70 -22.35 -1.06
N ALA A 178 11.94 -21.14 -0.55
CA ALA A 178 13.26 -20.69 -0.14
C ALA A 178 13.74 -21.31 1.16
N THR A 179 12.84 -21.60 2.12
CA THR A 179 13.20 -22.10 3.46
C THR A 179 12.90 -23.59 3.66
N ASN A 180 12.12 -24.19 2.78
CA ASN A 180 11.58 -25.55 2.92
C ASN A 180 10.69 -25.75 4.16
N PHE A 181 10.10 -24.68 4.70
CA PHE A 181 9.14 -24.79 5.79
C PHE A 181 7.88 -25.56 5.34
N PRO A 182 7.27 -26.36 6.24
CA PRO A 182 6.09 -27.16 5.90
C PRO A 182 4.84 -26.25 5.76
N ILE A 183 4.69 -25.60 4.64
CA ILE A 183 3.62 -24.62 4.37
C ILE A 183 2.57 -25.21 3.44
N GLN A 184 1.29 -25.05 3.82
CA GLN A 184 0.13 -25.19 2.96
C GLN A 184 -0.55 -23.82 2.80
N LEU A 185 -0.43 -23.20 1.64
CA LEU A 185 -1.13 -21.96 1.33
C LEU A 185 -2.61 -22.25 1.07
N VAL A 186 -3.48 -21.54 1.79
CA VAL A 186 -4.93 -21.47 1.58
C VAL A 186 -5.24 -20.07 1.08
N SER A 187 -5.26 -19.92 -0.25
CA SER A 187 -5.44 -18.63 -0.92
C SER A 187 -6.92 -18.35 -1.22
N GLY A 188 -7.27 -17.07 -1.45
CA GLY A 188 -8.60 -16.66 -1.87
C GLY A 188 -9.38 -15.81 -0.85
N TYR A 189 -8.79 -15.52 0.30
CA TYR A 189 -9.36 -14.53 1.22
C TYR A 189 -9.33 -13.14 0.59
N LYS A 190 -10.39 -12.36 0.78
CA LYS A 190 -10.49 -11.02 0.16
C LYS A 190 -9.57 -9.97 0.76
N GLY A 191 -8.85 -10.28 1.86
CA GLY A 191 -7.93 -9.38 2.56
C GLY A 191 -7.55 -9.91 3.94
N THR A 192 -6.74 -9.14 4.70
CA THR A 192 -6.21 -9.55 6.01
C THR A 192 -7.27 -9.66 7.10
N ALA A 193 -8.38 -8.89 7.04
CA ALA A 193 -9.46 -8.98 8.02
C ALA A 193 -10.16 -10.36 7.98
N PRO A 194 -10.62 -10.89 6.82
CA PRO A 194 -11.12 -12.28 6.73
C PRO A 194 -10.09 -13.33 7.13
N ILE A 195 -8.80 -13.14 6.81
CA ILE A 195 -7.76 -14.09 7.23
C ILE A 195 -7.67 -14.17 8.76
N ARG A 196 -7.69 -13.03 9.45
CA ARG A 196 -7.65 -13.02 10.93
C ARG A 196 -8.82 -13.78 11.53
N LEU A 197 -10.04 -13.56 11.00
CA LEU A 197 -11.22 -14.31 11.46
C LEU A 197 -11.08 -15.81 11.23
N ALA A 198 -10.54 -16.22 10.07
CA ALA A 198 -10.26 -17.62 9.77
C ALA A 198 -9.17 -18.21 10.69
N MET A 199 -8.16 -17.41 11.07
CA MET A 199 -7.15 -17.81 12.05
C MET A 199 -7.75 -17.99 13.44
N GLU A 200 -8.60 -17.08 13.89
CA GLU A 200 -9.29 -17.14 15.17
C GLU A 200 -10.29 -18.31 15.24
N ALA A 201 -10.89 -18.67 14.10
CA ALA A 201 -11.77 -19.83 13.97
C ALA A 201 -11.00 -21.16 13.80
N GLY A 202 -9.65 -21.14 13.66
CA GLY A 202 -8.84 -22.34 13.44
C GLY A 202 -8.92 -22.93 12.02
N GLU A 203 -9.47 -22.22 11.06
CA GLU A 203 -9.53 -22.63 9.65
C GLU A 203 -8.14 -22.61 9.00
N VAL A 204 -7.37 -21.56 9.29
CA VAL A 204 -5.93 -21.44 9.01
C VAL A 204 -5.18 -21.10 10.29
N GLU A 205 -3.89 -21.36 10.32
CA GLU A 205 -3.07 -21.26 11.53
C GLU A 205 -2.31 -19.95 11.63
N GLY A 206 -1.96 -19.38 10.47
CA GLY A 206 -1.20 -18.16 10.36
C GLY A 206 -1.33 -17.49 9.01
N SER A 207 -0.65 -16.37 8.86
CA SER A 207 -0.49 -15.66 7.59
C SER A 207 0.70 -14.69 7.69
N CYS A 208 1.10 -14.08 6.55
CA CYS A 208 2.15 -13.07 6.49
C CYS A 208 1.58 -11.76 5.93
N TRP A 209 1.70 -10.66 6.69
CA TRP A 209 1.31 -9.31 6.25
C TRP A 209 2.07 -8.24 7.02
N GLY A 210 1.88 -6.97 6.66
CA GLY A 210 2.63 -5.85 7.24
C GLY A 210 2.46 -5.72 8.76
N TRP A 211 3.58 -5.54 9.49
CA TRP A 211 3.62 -5.44 10.95
C TRP A 211 2.76 -4.29 11.49
N ASP A 212 2.76 -3.13 10.84
CA ASP A 212 1.90 -2.03 11.27
C ASP A 212 0.42 -2.36 11.16
N SER A 213 0.05 -3.13 10.15
CA SER A 213 -1.31 -3.67 10.01
C SER A 213 -1.62 -4.69 11.12
N ILE A 214 -0.68 -5.59 11.45
CA ILE A 214 -0.82 -6.52 12.58
C ILE A 214 -1.08 -5.74 13.87
N LYS A 215 -0.21 -4.79 14.20
CA LYS A 215 -0.32 -3.96 15.41
C LYS A 215 -1.63 -3.20 15.51
N SER A 216 -2.10 -2.64 14.41
CA SER A 216 -3.30 -1.78 14.43
C SER A 216 -4.60 -2.56 14.40
N THR A 217 -4.65 -3.66 13.64
CA THR A 217 -5.90 -4.36 13.37
C THR A 217 -6.06 -5.68 14.13
N TRP A 218 -4.98 -6.20 14.76
CA TRP A 218 -4.98 -7.41 15.58
C TRP A 218 -4.36 -7.18 16.97
N ARG A 219 -4.38 -5.93 17.41
CA ARG A 219 -3.74 -5.46 18.65
C ARG A 219 -4.07 -6.34 19.85
N LYS A 220 -5.34 -6.61 20.11
CA LYS A 220 -5.78 -7.38 21.28
C LYS A 220 -5.13 -8.76 21.33
N ALA A 221 -5.08 -9.48 20.21
CA ALA A 221 -4.46 -10.79 20.13
C ALA A 221 -2.94 -10.74 20.36
N ILE A 222 -2.26 -9.70 19.86
CA ILE A 222 -0.82 -9.50 20.10
C ILE A 222 -0.56 -9.18 21.57
N GLU A 223 -1.32 -8.28 22.18
CA GLU A 223 -1.17 -7.87 23.58
C GLU A 223 -1.49 -9.00 24.58
N SER A 224 -2.51 -9.84 24.28
CA SER A 224 -2.83 -11.02 25.07
C SER A 224 -1.86 -12.19 24.85
N GLY A 225 -1.07 -12.14 23.77
CA GLY A 225 -0.20 -13.23 23.35
C GLY A 225 -0.94 -14.37 22.62
N ASP A 226 -2.22 -14.18 22.24
CA ASP A 226 -2.93 -15.15 21.41
C ASP A 226 -2.50 -15.07 19.94
N GLY A 227 -2.00 -13.92 19.50
CA GLY A 227 -1.31 -13.70 18.24
C GLY A 227 0.21 -13.63 18.47
N ILE A 228 0.98 -14.41 17.74
CA ILE A 228 2.43 -14.51 17.90
C ILE A 228 3.10 -14.29 16.55
N VAL A 229 3.98 -13.27 16.49
CA VAL A 229 4.87 -13.05 15.33
C VAL A 229 6.08 -13.94 15.48
N VAL A 230 6.33 -14.81 14.51
CA VAL A 230 7.41 -15.80 14.60
C VAL A 230 8.57 -15.55 13.64
N ILE A 231 8.36 -14.78 12.56
CA ILE A 231 9.41 -14.45 11.60
C ILE A 231 9.14 -13.09 10.96
N GLN A 232 10.20 -12.37 10.65
CA GLN A 232 10.16 -11.10 9.92
C GLN A 232 10.60 -11.33 8.47
N ALA A 233 9.72 -11.07 7.51
CA ALA A 233 10.00 -11.14 6.08
C ALA A 233 10.34 -9.74 5.54
N ALA A 234 11.43 -9.17 6.07
CA ALA A 234 11.91 -7.82 5.80
C ALA A 234 13.46 -7.80 5.82
N PRO A 235 14.10 -6.79 5.19
CA PRO A 235 15.55 -6.77 5.05
C PRO A 235 16.32 -6.50 6.36
N LYS A 236 15.64 -5.95 7.38
CA LYS A 236 16.24 -5.61 8.68
C LYS A 236 15.25 -5.89 9.81
N PRO A 237 15.72 -6.19 11.03
CA PRO A 237 14.85 -6.33 12.19
C PRO A 237 14.08 -5.04 12.47
N HIS A 238 12.80 -5.18 12.83
CA HIS A 238 11.98 -4.06 13.29
C HIS A 238 12.25 -3.79 14.78
N PRO A 239 12.40 -2.53 15.24
CA PRO A 239 12.63 -2.21 16.64
C PRO A 239 11.57 -2.78 17.60
N GLY A 240 10.33 -2.92 17.17
CA GLY A 240 9.24 -3.53 17.92
C GLY A 240 9.22 -5.07 17.91
N LEU A 241 10.16 -5.72 17.22
CA LEU A 241 10.29 -7.18 17.09
C LEU A 241 11.75 -7.63 17.26
N PRO A 242 12.48 -7.17 18.30
CA PRO A 242 13.93 -7.33 18.38
C PRO A 242 14.40 -8.78 18.49
N THR A 243 13.55 -9.68 18.96
CA THR A 243 13.86 -11.11 19.17
C THR A 243 13.31 -12.02 18.09
N VAL A 244 12.54 -11.49 17.15
CA VAL A 244 11.95 -12.27 16.06
C VAL A 244 12.95 -12.35 14.91
N PRO A 245 13.34 -13.56 14.45
CA PRO A 245 14.38 -13.71 13.42
C PRO A 245 13.91 -13.25 12.03
N LEU A 246 14.89 -13.00 11.15
CA LEU A 246 14.64 -12.66 9.75
C LEU A 246 14.43 -13.92 8.90
N ALA A 247 13.50 -13.85 7.97
CA ALA A 247 13.20 -14.95 7.05
C ALA A 247 14.40 -15.33 6.16
N ILE A 248 15.21 -14.36 5.78
CA ILE A 248 16.38 -14.57 4.92
C ILE A 248 17.45 -15.47 5.58
N ASP A 249 17.50 -15.51 6.91
CA ASP A 249 18.46 -16.34 7.66
C ASP A 249 18.13 -17.84 7.54
N PHE A 250 16.90 -18.18 7.15
CA PHE A 250 16.43 -19.55 6.94
C PHE A 250 16.45 -19.99 5.48
N ALA A 251 16.95 -19.15 4.60
CA ALA A 251 17.09 -19.51 3.18
C ALA A 251 18.08 -20.66 3.02
N ARG A 252 17.65 -21.71 2.34
CA ARG A 252 18.43 -22.95 2.16
C ARG A 252 19.61 -22.84 1.21
N ASN A 253 19.63 -21.80 0.35
CA ASN A 253 20.66 -21.53 -0.64
C ASN A 253 20.61 -20.07 -1.11
N ASP A 254 21.58 -19.67 -1.95
CA ASP A 254 21.67 -18.31 -2.49
C ASP A 254 20.49 -17.93 -3.37
N GLU A 255 19.93 -18.86 -4.14
CA GLU A 255 18.75 -18.61 -4.96
C GLU A 255 17.52 -18.29 -4.07
N GLY A 256 17.37 -19.00 -2.95
CA GLY A 256 16.36 -18.70 -1.94
C GLY A 256 16.53 -17.30 -1.32
N ARG A 257 17.77 -16.88 -1.05
CA ARG A 257 18.08 -15.53 -0.56
C ARG A 257 17.70 -14.48 -1.60
N GLN A 258 18.10 -14.66 -2.84
CA GLN A 258 17.77 -13.75 -3.95
C GLN A 258 16.27 -13.64 -4.16
N LEU A 259 15.53 -14.74 -4.05
CA LEU A 259 14.08 -14.73 -4.20
C LEU A 259 13.38 -14.00 -3.07
N ILE A 260 13.82 -14.18 -1.82
CA ILE A 260 13.34 -13.42 -0.65
C ILE A 260 13.60 -11.93 -0.87
N ASP A 261 14.81 -11.57 -1.29
CA ASP A 261 15.20 -10.17 -1.49
C ASP A 261 14.39 -9.52 -2.63
N ALA A 262 14.33 -10.14 -3.80
CA ALA A 262 13.66 -9.59 -4.96
C ALA A 262 12.13 -9.49 -4.79
N VAL A 263 11.49 -10.55 -4.29
CA VAL A 263 10.02 -10.65 -4.26
C VAL A 263 9.45 -10.07 -2.97
N ILE A 264 10.03 -10.41 -1.82
CA ILE A 264 9.48 -10.00 -0.52
C ILE A 264 9.99 -8.62 -0.14
N HIS A 265 11.31 -8.42 -0.08
CA HIS A 265 11.89 -7.15 0.35
C HIS A 265 11.59 -6.04 -0.68
N GLY A 266 11.74 -6.34 -1.98
CA GLY A 266 11.33 -5.43 -3.05
C GLY A 266 9.83 -5.11 -2.99
N GLY A 267 8.98 -6.12 -2.75
CA GLY A 267 7.54 -5.96 -2.58
C GLY A 267 7.16 -5.07 -1.39
N ASN A 268 7.86 -5.18 -0.26
CA ASN A 268 7.62 -4.35 0.93
C ASN A 268 7.74 -2.85 0.64
N ILE A 269 8.62 -2.45 -0.28
CA ILE A 269 8.86 -1.04 -0.62
C ILE A 269 7.63 -0.43 -1.30
N VAL A 270 6.98 -1.18 -2.18
CA VAL A 270 5.88 -0.71 -3.03
C VAL A 270 4.51 -1.20 -2.58
N GLU A 271 4.42 -1.92 -1.46
CA GLU A 271 3.17 -2.57 -1.03
C GLU A 271 2.01 -1.56 -0.87
N ARG A 272 2.28 -0.38 -0.31
CA ARG A 272 1.27 0.64 0.00
C ARG A 272 1.18 1.74 -1.06
N SER A 273 1.25 1.36 -2.34
CA SER A 273 1.22 2.35 -3.42
C SER A 273 -0.09 3.13 -3.49
N TYR A 274 0.05 4.44 -3.70
CA TYR A 274 -1.00 5.36 -4.11
C TYR A 274 -0.65 5.86 -5.50
N LEU A 275 -1.58 5.76 -6.42
CA LEU A 275 -1.36 6.04 -7.83
C LEU A 275 -2.63 6.56 -8.52
N LEU A 276 -2.45 7.18 -9.68
CA LEU A 276 -3.53 7.69 -10.54
C LEU A 276 -3.62 6.85 -11.81
N PRO A 277 -4.78 6.92 -12.50
CA PRO A 277 -4.99 6.30 -13.80
C PRO A 277 -3.98 6.75 -14.85
#